data_12cf153d3334e21ed83943f3a20a6399
#
_entry.id   12cf153d3334e21ed83943f3a20a6399
#
_cell.length_a   1.000
_cell.length_b   1.000
_cell.length_c   1.000
_cell.angle_alpha   90.00
_cell.angle_beta   90.00
_cell.angle_gamma   90.00
#
_symmetry.space_group_name_H-M   'P 1'
#
loop_
_entity.id
_entity.type
_entity.pdbx_description
1 polymer ?
#
loop_
_entity_poly.entity_id
_entity_poly.type
_entity_poly.pdbx_seq_one_letter_code
_entity_poly.pdbx_strand_id
1 'polypeptide(L)'
;MKKGIENGRIILKKADLMNNRGLNELIKLSYEITEEKRKNLQKKGIKNKPIRVMVLGIPNVGKSTLINTISGRKGTKTGNRPGVTKGNQWIKIKDNMELLDTPGILWPKFEDENTSLNLAFTGAIKDEVLDVQTLALKLIESLKRLYPQLLKERYEVDIENVSSIDILNSIAYKRGCILRGEEIDYEKVCNMVLDDFRKGRIGRVTLEMPEDLEG
;
A
#
# COMPACT_ATOMS: atom_id res chain seq x y z
N MET A 1 13.90 -14.46 12.53
CA MET A 1 14.31 -13.07 12.26
C MET A 1 14.23 -12.18 13.51
N LYS A 2 15.09 -12.43 14.51
CA LYS A 2 15.13 -11.68 15.79
C LYS A 2 16.55 -11.17 16.12
N LYS A 3 17.36 -10.85 15.14
CA LYS A 3 18.70 -10.29 15.38
C LYS A 3 18.78 -8.94 14.68
N GLY A 4 18.61 -7.83 15.40
CA GLY A 4 18.88 -6.50 14.89
C GLY A 4 18.21 -5.33 15.58
N ILE A 5 17.38 -5.55 16.60
CA ILE A 5 16.84 -4.45 17.42
C ILE A 5 17.24 -4.72 18.88
N GLU A 6 18.53 -4.75 19.13
CA GLU A 6 19.04 -4.64 20.49
C GLU A 6 18.74 -3.22 20.97
N ASN A 7 17.89 -3.09 22.00
CA ASN A 7 17.40 -1.84 22.58
C ASN A 7 16.37 -1.03 21.78
N GLY A 8 15.74 -1.59 20.74
CA GLY A 8 14.63 -0.94 20.02
C GLY A 8 13.25 -1.25 20.63
N ARG A 9 12.42 -0.23 20.80
CA ARG A 9 11.02 -0.38 21.24
C ARG A 9 10.11 -0.46 20.02
N ILE A 10 9.44 -1.61 19.83
CA ILE A 10 8.42 -1.78 18.77
C ILE A 10 7.06 -1.44 19.36
N ILE A 11 6.33 -0.54 18.73
CA ILE A 11 4.97 -0.17 19.12
C ILE A 11 4.08 -0.30 17.88
N LEU A 12 3.03 -1.12 17.99
CA LEU A 12 2.03 -1.26 16.95
C LEU A 12 0.94 -0.20 17.14
N LYS A 13 0.66 0.56 16.08
CA LYS A 13 -0.43 1.54 16.04
C LYS A 13 -1.17 1.46 14.72
N LYS A 14 -2.49 1.51 14.80
CA LYS A 14 -3.38 1.59 13.64
C LYS A 14 -3.70 3.06 13.38
N ALA A 15 -3.53 3.48 12.13
CA ALA A 15 -3.92 4.82 11.67
C ALA A 15 -4.74 4.70 10.38
N ASP A 16 -5.71 5.59 10.21
CA ASP A 16 -6.52 5.73 9.01
C ASP A 16 -6.27 7.11 8.42
N LEU A 17 -5.53 7.14 7.31
CA LEU A 17 -5.10 8.38 6.66
C LEU A 17 -6.26 9.13 5.99
N MET A 18 -7.28 8.41 5.56
CA MET A 18 -8.45 9.01 4.89
C MET A 18 -9.33 9.78 5.88
N ASN A 19 -9.45 9.27 7.10
CA ASN A 19 -10.28 9.85 8.15
C ASN A 19 -9.47 10.57 9.24
N ASN A 20 -8.18 10.77 9.04
CA ASN A 20 -7.24 11.41 9.99
C ASN A 20 -7.24 10.76 11.41
N ARG A 21 -7.63 9.49 11.53
CA ARG A 21 -7.67 8.79 12.81
C ARG A 21 -6.29 8.24 13.17
N GLY A 22 -5.90 8.35 14.43
CA GLY A 22 -4.63 7.82 14.95
C GLY A 22 -3.39 8.66 14.62
N LEU A 23 -3.48 9.72 13.80
CA LEU A 23 -2.32 10.53 13.41
C LEU A 23 -1.76 11.35 14.58
N ASN A 24 -2.63 11.96 15.38
CA ASN A 24 -2.21 12.71 16.56
C ASN A 24 -1.53 11.80 17.60
N GLU A 25 -1.98 10.54 17.70
CA GLU A 25 -1.35 9.56 18.57
C GLU A 25 0.06 9.19 18.09
N LEU A 26 0.29 9.07 16.77
CA LEU A 26 1.63 8.84 16.21
C LEU A 26 2.58 9.99 16.54
N ILE A 27 2.12 11.22 16.38
CA ILE A 27 2.90 12.42 16.75
C ILE A 27 3.22 12.40 18.24
N LYS A 28 2.20 12.22 19.10
CA LYS A 28 2.37 12.17 20.55
C LYS A 28 3.39 11.10 20.96
N LEU A 29 3.26 9.91 20.42
CA LEU A 29 4.15 8.79 20.65
C LEU A 29 5.61 9.12 20.26
N SER A 30 5.82 9.81 19.15
CA SER A 30 7.15 10.25 18.72
C SER A 30 7.81 11.19 19.76
N TYR A 31 7.01 12.05 20.41
CA TYR A 31 7.47 12.90 21.49
C TYR A 31 7.77 12.12 22.76
N GLU A 32 6.95 11.14 23.12
CA GLU A 32 7.14 10.29 24.30
C GLU A 32 8.42 9.46 24.18
N ILE A 33 8.61 8.77 23.03
CA ILE A 33 9.80 7.94 22.79
C ILE A 33 11.10 8.75 22.83
N THR A 34 11.05 10.01 22.39
CA THR A 34 12.25 10.86 22.31
C THR A 34 12.45 11.76 23.52
N GLU A 35 11.61 11.68 24.54
CA GLU A 35 11.60 12.59 25.68
C GLU A 35 12.95 12.62 26.43
N GLU A 36 13.47 11.45 26.77
CA GLU A 36 14.74 11.34 27.49
C GLU A 36 15.90 11.95 26.69
N LYS A 37 15.98 11.63 25.39
CA LYS A 37 16.97 12.20 24.50
C LYS A 37 16.88 13.71 24.41
N ARG A 38 15.66 14.27 24.36
CA ARG A 38 15.42 15.71 24.32
C ARG A 38 15.85 16.38 25.63
N LYS A 39 15.51 15.80 26.80
CA LYS A 39 15.95 16.27 28.11
C LYS A 39 17.48 16.32 28.22
N ASN A 40 18.16 15.29 27.72
CA ASN A 40 19.62 15.22 27.73
C ASN A 40 20.26 16.28 26.81
N LEU A 41 19.65 16.57 25.66
CA LEU A 41 20.10 17.63 24.76
C LEU A 41 19.89 19.02 25.38
N GLN A 42 18.78 19.24 26.05
CA GLN A 42 18.50 20.51 26.77
C GLN A 42 19.50 20.77 27.88
N LYS A 43 19.89 19.75 28.66
CA LYS A 43 20.96 19.85 29.68
C LYS A 43 22.30 20.25 29.07
N LYS A 44 22.56 19.90 27.80
CA LYS A 44 23.76 20.30 27.04
C LYS A 44 23.62 21.66 26.34
N GLY A 45 22.58 22.45 26.66
CA GLY A 45 22.34 23.77 26.06
C GLY A 45 21.70 23.75 24.66
N ILE A 46 21.37 22.57 24.11
CA ILE A 46 20.77 22.46 22.78
C ILE A 46 19.24 22.51 22.93
N LYS A 47 18.62 23.67 22.74
CA LYS A 47 17.20 23.93 23.05
C LYS A 47 16.43 23.67 21.79
N ASN A 48 16.36 23.54 20.78
CA ASN A 48 15.40 23.44 19.65
C ASN A 48 15.81 22.44 18.56
N LYS A 49 16.38 21.32 18.95
CA LYS A 49 16.68 20.27 17.97
C LYS A 49 15.39 19.59 17.55
N PRO A 50 15.05 19.53 16.24
CA PRO A 50 13.84 18.88 15.78
C PRO A 50 13.90 17.37 16.01
N ILE A 51 12.73 16.76 16.26
CA ILE A 51 12.57 15.32 16.25
C ILE A 51 12.64 14.86 14.80
N ARG A 52 13.55 13.95 14.51
CA ARG A 52 13.70 13.35 13.18
C ARG A 52 13.07 11.98 13.13
N VAL A 53 12.12 11.82 12.23
CA VAL A 53 11.40 10.56 11.99
C VAL A 53 11.64 10.13 10.55
N MET A 54 11.98 8.87 10.37
CA MET A 54 12.10 8.26 9.04
C MET A 54 10.86 7.42 8.76
N VAL A 55 10.29 7.55 7.56
CA VAL A 55 9.17 6.76 7.09
C VAL A 55 9.68 5.72 6.08
N LEU A 56 9.58 4.45 6.45
CA LEU A 56 10.04 3.32 5.63
C LEU A 56 8.86 2.46 5.19
N GLY A 57 8.99 1.82 4.06
CA GLY A 57 8.03 0.84 3.54
C GLY A 57 8.19 0.61 2.04
N ILE A 58 7.52 -0.41 1.54
CA ILE A 58 7.50 -0.76 0.12
C ILE A 58 6.78 0.34 -0.70
N PRO A 59 6.90 0.36 -2.04
CA PRO A 59 6.15 1.30 -2.87
C PRO A 59 4.63 1.19 -2.65
N ASN A 60 3.91 2.27 -2.89
CA ASN A 60 2.43 2.38 -2.87
C ASN A 60 1.70 2.08 -1.55
N VAL A 61 2.39 1.87 -0.43
CA VAL A 61 1.76 1.65 0.90
C VAL A 61 1.27 2.92 1.60
N GLY A 62 1.35 4.07 0.93
CA GLY A 62 0.83 5.33 1.47
C GLY A 62 1.83 6.16 2.26
N LYS A 63 3.15 5.93 2.16
CA LYS A 63 4.19 6.74 2.87
C LYS A 63 4.03 8.24 2.62
N SER A 64 4.01 8.65 1.35
CA SER A 64 3.86 10.07 0.99
C SER A 64 2.49 10.61 1.35
N THR A 65 1.44 9.80 1.35
CA THR A 65 0.12 10.17 1.86
C THR A 65 0.18 10.46 3.36
N LEU A 66 0.82 9.58 4.14
CA LEU A 66 1.01 9.77 5.58
C LEU A 66 1.75 11.10 5.86
N ILE A 67 2.86 11.32 5.16
CA ILE A 67 3.68 12.53 5.31
C ILE A 67 2.88 13.79 4.97
N ASN A 68 2.16 13.80 3.84
CA ASN A 68 1.32 14.92 3.44
C ASN A 68 0.20 15.20 4.45
N THR A 69 -0.43 14.16 4.96
CA THR A 69 -1.51 14.30 5.95
C THR A 69 -0.98 14.89 7.27
N ILE A 70 0.16 14.39 7.77
CA ILE A 70 0.78 14.91 9.00
C ILE A 70 1.30 16.33 8.80
N SER A 71 1.91 16.65 7.64
CA SER A 71 2.47 17.98 7.37
C SER A 71 1.40 19.04 7.11
N GLY A 72 0.17 18.65 6.84
CA GLY A 72 -0.91 19.56 6.44
C GLY A 72 -0.64 20.25 5.09
N ARG A 73 0.29 19.71 4.29
CA ARG A 73 0.71 20.28 3.00
C ARG A 73 0.65 19.20 1.92
N LYS A 74 0.27 19.58 0.71
CA LYS A 74 0.48 18.75 -0.48
C LYS A 74 1.94 18.89 -0.96
N GLY A 75 2.90 18.61 -0.07
CA GLY A 75 4.33 18.87 -0.33
C GLY A 75 5.06 17.74 -1.03
N THR A 76 4.60 16.51 -0.89
CA THR A 76 5.15 15.34 -1.59
C THR A 76 4.23 14.90 -2.71
N LYS A 77 4.82 14.53 -3.84
CA LYS A 77 4.03 13.94 -4.94
C LYS A 77 3.47 12.61 -4.47
N THR A 78 2.15 12.48 -4.48
CA THR A 78 1.45 11.22 -4.25
C THR A 78 0.98 10.65 -5.57
N GLY A 79 1.02 9.34 -5.73
CA GLY A 79 0.52 8.66 -6.92
C GLY A 79 0.49 7.15 -6.71
N ASN A 80 -0.39 6.47 -7.44
CA ASN A 80 -0.53 5.01 -7.38
C ASN A 80 0.52 4.28 -8.22
N ARG A 81 1.64 4.94 -8.57
CA ARG A 81 2.72 4.34 -9.36
C ARG A 81 3.99 4.20 -8.52
N PRO A 82 4.71 3.08 -8.62
CA PRO A 82 6.02 2.92 -7.99
C PRO A 82 7.01 3.99 -8.46
N GLY A 83 7.86 4.48 -7.55
CA GLY A 83 8.93 5.44 -7.89
C GLY A 83 8.48 6.91 -7.96
N VAL A 84 7.34 7.28 -7.37
CA VAL A 84 6.89 8.68 -7.28
C VAL A 84 7.86 9.53 -6.47
N THR A 85 8.38 9.01 -5.36
CA THR A 85 9.45 9.64 -4.58
C THR A 85 10.81 9.22 -5.15
N LYS A 86 11.51 10.15 -5.80
CA LYS A 86 12.78 9.87 -6.50
C LYS A 86 14.02 9.94 -5.63
N GLY A 87 13.93 10.52 -4.43
CA GLY A 87 15.08 10.67 -3.51
C GLY A 87 14.63 11.03 -2.11
N ASN A 88 15.55 10.92 -1.16
CA ASN A 88 15.31 11.27 0.24
C ASN A 88 15.10 12.78 0.37
N GLN A 89 14.03 13.18 1.04
CA GLN A 89 13.78 14.59 1.33
C GLN A 89 13.29 14.80 2.75
N TRP A 90 13.83 15.85 3.43
CA TRP A 90 13.36 16.25 4.74
C TRP A 90 12.18 17.20 4.62
N ILE A 91 11.10 16.87 5.30
CA ILE A 91 9.87 17.67 5.32
C ILE A 91 9.66 18.16 6.74
N LYS A 92 9.69 19.46 6.92
CA LYS A 92 9.37 20.10 8.19
C LYS A 92 7.87 20.06 8.42
N ILE A 93 7.46 19.59 9.58
CA ILE A 93 6.09 19.60 10.04
C ILE A 93 5.93 20.50 11.27
N LYS A 94 4.71 20.69 11.72
CA LYS A 94 4.43 21.44 12.94
C LYS A 94 5.17 20.83 14.14
N ASP A 95 5.28 21.57 15.22
CA ASP A 95 5.79 21.09 16.51
C ASP A 95 7.25 20.60 16.49
N ASN A 96 8.12 21.29 15.73
CA ASN A 96 9.55 21.02 15.72
C ASN A 96 9.90 19.54 15.37
N MET A 97 9.22 18.97 14.36
CA MET A 97 9.46 17.64 13.82
C MET A 97 9.85 17.71 12.35
N GLU A 98 10.76 16.84 11.94
CA GLU A 98 11.16 16.65 10.55
C GLU A 98 10.90 15.20 10.16
N LEU A 99 10.20 14.97 9.05
CA LEU A 99 9.99 13.65 8.45
C LEU A 99 10.92 13.46 7.28
N LEU A 100 11.61 12.33 7.24
CA LEU A 100 12.35 11.89 6.07
C LEU A 100 11.44 11.00 5.22
N ASP A 101 11.03 11.53 4.06
CA ASP A 101 10.38 10.73 3.03
C ASP A 101 11.44 9.96 2.24
N THR A 102 11.30 8.66 2.18
CA THR A 102 12.19 7.77 1.46
C THR A 102 11.47 7.13 0.27
N PRO A 103 12.15 6.89 -0.86
CA PRO A 103 11.63 6.03 -1.90
C PRO A 103 11.19 4.68 -1.34
N GLY A 104 10.14 4.10 -1.91
CA GLY A 104 9.75 2.73 -1.58
C GLY A 104 10.87 1.78 -1.96
N ILE A 105 11.24 0.90 -1.03
CA ILE A 105 12.31 -0.07 -1.22
C ILE A 105 11.66 -1.45 -1.39
N LEU A 106 11.98 -2.11 -2.49
CA LEU A 106 11.69 -3.52 -2.74
C LEU A 106 12.99 -4.30 -2.86
N TRP A 107 12.95 -5.58 -2.48
CA TRP A 107 14.05 -6.48 -2.79
C TRP A 107 14.19 -6.63 -4.31
N PRO A 108 15.41 -6.75 -4.85
CA PRO A 108 15.62 -6.90 -6.28
C PRO A 108 15.06 -8.20 -6.86
N LYS A 109 14.93 -9.23 -6.02
CA LYS A 109 14.43 -10.56 -6.38
C LYS A 109 13.62 -11.13 -5.22
N PHE A 110 12.45 -11.68 -5.53
CA PHE A 110 11.64 -12.45 -4.60
C PHE A 110 11.83 -13.93 -4.91
N GLU A 111 12.04 -14.75 -3.89
CA GLU A 111 12.20 -16.19 -4.03
C GLU A 111 10.84 -16.89 -4.14
N ASP A 112 9.82 -16.32 -3.55
CA ASP A 112 8.47 -16.84 -3.57
C ASP A 112 7.59 -16.13 -4.61
N GLU A 113 6.97 -16.93 -5.49
CA GLU A 113 6.10 -16.45 -6.57
C GLU A 113 4.81 -15.80 -6.01
N ASN A 114 4.23 -16.35 -4.93
CA ASN A 114 3.01 -15.80 -4.31
C ASN A 114 3.26 -14.41 -3.73
N THR A 115 4.37 -14.22 -3.04
CA THR A 115 4.79 -12.90 -2.54
C THR A 115 4.95 -11.91 -3.69
N SER A 116 5.56 -12.33 -4.80
CA SER A 116 5.72 -11.50 -5.99
C SER A 116 4.38 -11.09 -6.60
N LEU A 117 3.43 -12.02 -6.71
CA LEU A 117 2.08 -11.76 -7.19
C LEU A 117 1.32 -10.81 -6.27
N ASN A 118 1.37 -11.03 -4.95
CA ASN A 118 0.70 -10.17 -3.97
C ASN A 118 1.22 -8.73 -4.01
N LEU A 119 2.53 -8.56 -4.18
CA LEU A 119 3.15 -7.24 -4.38
C LEU A 119 2.72 -6.59 -5.69
N ALA A 120 2.58 -7.39 -6.76
CA ALA A 120 2.09 -6.90 -8.04
C ALA A 120 0.62 -6.47 -7.95
N PHE A 121 -0.24 -7.26 -7.31
CA PHE A 121 -1.66 -6.90 -7.08
C PHE A 121 -1.80 -5.56 -6.36
N THR A 122 -0.96 -5.30 -5.35
CA THR A 122 -0.98 -4.02 -4.62
C THR A 122 -0.35 -2.86 -5.39
N GLY A 123 0.23 -3.10 -6.57
CA GLY A 123 0.91 -2.08 -7.38
C GLY A 123 2.26 -1.66 -6.80
N ALA A 124 2.87 -2.45 -5.90
CA ALA A 124 4.22 -2.21 -5.39
C ALA A 124 5.28 -2.43 -6.48
N ILE A 125 5.00 -3.29 -7.44
CA ILE A 125 5.78 -3.51 -8.66
C ILE A 125 5.16 -2.68 -9.79
N LYS A 126 5.98 -2.18 -10.72
CA LYS A 126 5.49 -1.41 -11.88
C LYS A 126 4.72 -2.31 -12.84
N ASP A 127 3.53 -1.90 -13.23
CA ASP A 127 2.69 -2.62 -14.18
C ASP A 127 3.34 -2.76 -15.58
N GLU A 128 4.22 -1.82 -15.95
CA GLU A 128 4.96 -1.83 -17.23
C GLU A 128 5.87 -3.07 -17.42
N VAL A 129 6.17 -3.77 -16.32
CA VAL A 129 7.04 -4.97 -16.31
C VAL A 129 6.21 -6.27 -16.31
N LEU A 130 4.88 -6.14 -16.18
CA LEU A 130 3.98 -7.28 -15.98
C LEU A 130 2.97 -7.36 -17.12
N ASP A 131 2.62 -8.58 -17.49
CA ASP A 131 1.42 -8.82 -18.30
C ASP A 131 0.16 -8.55 -17.46
N VAL A 132 -0.48 -7.41 -17.74
CA VAL A 132 -1.65 -6.91 -17.01
C VAL A 132 -2.82 -7.90 -17.09
N GLN A 133 -2.99 -8.60 -18.20
CA GLN A 133 -4.05 -9.58 -18.36
C GLN A 133 -3.81 -10.80 -17.48
N THR A 134 -2.62 -11.36 -17.51
CA THR A 134 -2.24 -12.48 -16.61
C THR A 134 -2.40 -12.08 -15.15
N LEU A 135 -1.97 -10.87 -14.78
CA LEU A 135 -2.09 -10.37 -13.41
C LEU A 135 -3.56 -10.25 -12.96
N ALA A 136 -4.44 -9.71 -13.80
CA ALA A 136 -5.86 -9.59 -13.51
C ALA A 136 -6.54 -10.95 -13.35
N LEU A 137 -6.21 -11.92 -14.22
CA LEU A 137 -6.74 -13.29 -14.14
C LEU A 137 -6.30 -13.98 -12.84
N LYS A 138 -5.03 -13.85 -12.45
CA LYS A 138 -4.51 -14.38 -11.19
C LYS A 138 -5.15 -13.72 -9.96
N LEU A 139 -5.44 -12.42 -10.04
CA LEU A 139 -6.17 -11.73 -8.97
C LEU A 139 -7.62 -12.27 -8.86
N ILE A 140 -8.33 -12.43 -9.99
CA ILE A 140 -9.69 -13.00 -10.00
C ILE A 140 -9.67 -14.41 -9.42
N GLU A 141 -8.70 -15.26 -9.80
CA GLU A 141 -8.52 -16.59 -9.26
C GLU A 141 -8.35 -16.59 -7.74
N SER A 142 -7.48 -15.71 -7.22
CA SER A 142 -7.24 -15.55 -5.79
C SER A 142 -8.50 -15.05 -5.06
N LEU A 143 -9.20 -14.05 -5.61
CA LEU A 143 -10.44 -13.53 -5.04
C LEU A 143 -11.57 -14.55 -5.07
N LYS A 144 -11.71 -15.31 -6.16
CA LYS A 144 -12.69 -16.39 -6.28
C LYS A 144 -12.49 -17.45 -5.20
N ARG A 145 -11.24 -17.78 -4.88
CA ARG A 145 -10.89 -18.77 -3.85
C ARG A 145 -11.10 -18.22 -2.43
N LEU A 146 -10.63 -17.02 -2.15
CA LEU A 146 -10.58 -16.45 -0.79
C LEU A 146 -11.83 -15.66 -0.42
N TYR A 147 -12.41 -14.95 -1.38
CA TYR A 147 -13.49 -13.97 -1.14
C TYR A 147 -14.54 -14.00 -2.26
N PRO A 148 -15.15 -15.19 -2.55
CA PRO A 148 -16.09 -15.33 -3.67
C PRO A 148 -17.24 -14.34 -3.58
N GLN A 149 -17.77 -14.12 -2.39
CA GLN A 149 -18.91 -13.23 -2.18
C GLN A 149 -18.58 -11.75 -2.53
N LEU A 150 -17.39 -11.27 -2.15
CA LEU A 150 -16.99 -9.89 -2.48
C LEU A 150 -16.86 -9.67 -3.99
N LEU A 151 -16.34 -10.69 -4.71
CA LEU A 151 -16.23 -10.64 -6.17
C LEU A 151 -17.62 -10.60 -6.83
N LYS A 152 -18.54 -11.46 -6.36
CA LYS A 152 -19.92 -11.53 -6.83
C LYS A 152 -20.69 -10.21 -6.57
N GLU A 153 -20.60 -9.68 -5.36
CA GLU A 153 -21.25 -8.43 -4.98
C GLU A 153 -20.71 -7.22 -5.77
N ARG A 154 -19.38 -7.14 -5.95
CA ARG A 154 -18.76 -6.00 -6.63
C ARG A 154 -19.13 -5.92 -8.11
N TYR A 155 -19.17 -7.07 -8.80
CA TYR A 155 -19.34 -7.10 -10.26
C TYR A 155 -20.69 -7.65 -10.71
N GLU A 156 -21.47 -8.21 -9.79
CA GLU A 156 -22.78 -8.83 -10.05
C GLU A 156 -22.71 -9.96 -11.09
N VAL A 157 -21.63 -10.73 -11.07
CA VAL A 157 -21.36 -11.83 -12.00
C VAL A 157 -21.49 -13.17 -11.29
N ASP A 158 -21.81 -14.21 -12.07
CA ASP A 158 -21.73 -15.57 -11.60
C ASP A 158 -20.27 -16.02 -11.55
N ILE A 159 -19.92 -16.74 -10.49
CA ILE A 159 -18.57 -17.23 -10.27
C ILE A 159 -18.52 -18.75 -10.00
N GLU A 160 -19.70 -19.40 -9.86
CA GLU A 160 -19.78 -20.82 -9.56
C GLU A 160 -19.49 -21.63 -10.81
N ASN A 161 -18.49 -22.51 -10.75
CA ASN A 161 -18.04 -23.36 -11.87
C ASN A 161 -17.64 -22.59 -13.15
N VAL A 162 -17.30 -21.32 -13.03
CA VAL A 162 -16.92 -20.44 -14.14
C VAL A 162 -15.41 -20.19 -14.09
N SER A 163 -14.73 -20.18 -15.23
CA SER A 163 -13.29 -19.88 -15.30
C SER A 163 -12.99 -18.42 -15.01
N SER A 164 -11.74 -18.10 -14.60
CA SER A 164 -11.34 -16.69 -14.34
C SER A 164 -11.48 -15.82 -15.58
N ILE A 165 -11.25 -16.37 -16.78
CA ILE A 165 -11.42 -15.61 -18.04
C ILE A 165 -12.90 -15.33 -18.33
N ASP A 166 -13.80 -16.28 -18.07
CA ASP A 166 -15.23 -16.09 -18.29
C ASP A 166 -15.82 -15.08 -17.27
N ILE A 167 -15.30 -15.10 -16.03
CA ILE A 167 -15.62 -14.07 -15.03
C ILE A 167 -15.16 -12.69 -15.54
N LEU A 168 -13.93 -12.57 -16.05
CA LEU A 168 -13.39 -11.32 -16.60
C LEU A 168 -14.24 -10.83 -17.79
N ASN A 169 -14.64 -11.74 -18.69
CA ASN A 169 -15.50 -11.43 -19.83
C ASN A 169 -16.87 -10.91 -19.35
N SER A 170 -17.47 -11.57 -18.37
CA SER A 170 -18.74 -11.14 -17.77
C SER A 170 -18.64 -9.75 -17.14
N ILE A 171 -17.52 -9.47 -16.46
CA ILE A 171 -17.22 -8.14 -15.92
C ILE A 171 -17.11 -7.11 -17.05
N ALA A 172 -16.41 -7.45 -18.15
CA ALA A 172 -16.23 -6.57 -19.29
C ALA A 172 -17.58 -6.14 -19.89
N TYR A 173 -18.46 -7.09 -20.15
CA TYR A 173 -19.82 -6.80 -20.65
C TYR A 173 -20.62 -5.94 -19.69
N LYS A 174 -20.65 -6.27 -18.40
CA LYS A 174 -21.40 -5.50 -17.39
C LYS A 174 -20.87 -4.08 -17.17
N ARG A 175 -19.58 -3.86 -17.36
CA ARG A 175 -18.91 -2.57 -17.15
C ARG A 175 -18.70 -1.76 -18.43
N GLY A 176 -19.16 -2.27 -19.57
CA GLY A 176 -19.03 -1.58 -20.86
C GLY A 176 -17.57 -1.44 -21.30
N CYS A 177 -16.74 -2.46 -21.00
CA CYS A 177 -15.36 -2.55 -21.50
C CYS A 177 -15.35 -3.26 -22.84
N ILE A 178 -16.02 -2.67 -23.83
CA ILE A 178 -16.26 -3.24 -25.17
C ILE A 178 -15.77 -2.25 -26.23
N LEU A 179 -15.06 -2.76 -27.22
CA LEU A 179 -14.60 -2.06 -28.40
C LEU A 179 -15.69 -2.03 -29.48
N ARG A 180 -15.44 -1.32 -30.59
CA ARG A 180 -16.31 -1.37 -31.77
C ARG A 180 -16.28 -2.80 -32.34
N GLY A 181 -17.43 -3.37 -32.67
CA GLY A 181 -17.57 -4.75 -33.14
C GLY A 181 -17.79 -5.78 -32.04
N GLU A 182 -18.21 -5.33 -30.86
CA GLU A 182 -18.53 -6.18 -29.68
C GLU A 182 -17.34 -6.98 -29.11
N GLU A 183 -16.12 -6.64 -29.47
CA GLU A 183 -14.92 -7.24 -28.92
C GLU A 183 -14.63 -6.68 -27.52
N ILE A 184 -14.12 -7.55 -26.61
CA ILE A 184 -13.75 -7.16 -25.27
C ILE A 184 -12.48 -6.31 -25.28
N ASP A 185 -12.55 -5.16 -24.61
CA ASP A 185 -11.38 -4.33 -24.32
C ASP A 185 -10.68 -4.89 -23.06
N TYR A 186 -9.81 -5.90 -23.28
CA TYR A 186 -9.09 -6.59 -22.22
C TYR A 186 -8.17 -5.64 -21.44
N GLU A 187 -7.53 -4.68 -22.09
CA GLU A 187 -6.68 -3.70 -21.42
C GLU A 187 -7.49 -2.88 -20.41
N LYS A 188 -8.65 -2.39 -20.83
CA LYS A 188 -9.53 -1.58 -19.99
C LYS A 188 -10.10 -2.37 -18.82
N VAL A 189 -10.62 -3.59 -19.06
CA VAL A 189 -11.24 -4.40 -17.98
C VAL A 189 -10.21 -4.90 -16.98
N CYS A 190 -9.02 -5.33 -17.42
CA CYS A 190 -7.95 -5.77 -16.55
C CYS A 190 -7.44 -4.63 -15.64
N ASN A 191 -7.18 -3.47 -16.24
CA ASN A 191 -6.79 -2.28 -15.48
C ASN A 191 -7.87 -1.86 -14.47
N MET A 192 -9.15 -1.96 -14.85
CA MET A 192 -10.27 -1.64 -13.95
C MET A 192 -10.32 -2.59 -12.75
N VAL A 193 -10.18 -3.90 -12.95
CA VAL A 193 -10.21 -4.90 -11.88
C VAL A 193 -9.03 -4.68 -10.91
N LEU A 194 -7.83 -4.46 -11.41
CA LEU A 194 -6.65 -4.15 -10.58
C LEU A 194 -6.81 -2.84 -9.81
N ASP A 195 -7.37 -1.81 -10.45
CA ASP A 195 -7.62 -0.51 -9.81
C ASP A 195 -8.70 -0.61 -8.70
N ASP A 196 -9.76 -1.39 -8.94
CA ASP A 196 -10.79 -1.65 -7.95
C ASP A 196 -10.23 -2.38 -6.71
N PHE A 197 -9.35 -3.36 -6.91
CA PHE A 197 -8.65 -4.02 -5.83
C PHE A 197 -7.76 -3.03 -5.04
N ARG A 198 -6.89 -2.31 -5.73
CA ARG A 198 -5.95 -1.33 -5.13
C ARG A 198 -6.64 -0.20 -4.38
N LYS A 199 -7.84 0.18 -4.81
CA LYS A 199 -8.67 1.21 -4.16
C LYS A 199 -9.61 0.67 -3.09
N GLY A 200 -9.57 -0.65 -2.83
CA GLY A 200 -10.43 -1.31 -1.85
C GLY A 200 -11.92 -1.32 -2.21
N ARG A 201 -12.26 -1.15 -3.50
CA ARG A 201 -13.66 -1.14 -3.97
C ARG A 201 -14.28 -2.53 -4.01
N ILE A 202 -13.47 -3.58 -4.07
CA ILE A 202 -13.92 -4.97 -3.98
C ILE A 202 -14.30 -5.31 -2.54
N GLY A 203 -13.63 -4.69 -1.58
CA GLY A 203 -13.82 -4.93 -0.15
C GLY A 203 -12.50 -4.98 0.61
N ARG A 204 -12.56 -5.41 1.88
CA ARG A 204 -11.37 -5.63 2.70
C ARG A 204 -10.85 -7.03 2.45
N VAL A 205 -9.70 -7.14 1.84
CA VAL A 205 -9.08 -8.38 1.42
C VAL A 205 -7.72 -8.53 2.08
N THR A 206 -7.44 -9.73 2.59
CA THR A 206 -6.13 -10.18 3.05
C THR A 206 -5.69 -11.33 2.13
N LEU A 207 -4.53 -11.22 1.49
CA LEU A 207 -4.06 -12.22 0.53
C LEU A 207 -3.20 -13.31 1.17
N GLU A 208 -2.61 -13.03 2.32
CA GLU A 208 -1.77 -13.95 3.09
C GLU A 208 -2.29 -14.05 4.52
N MET A 209 -2.44 -15.24 5.04
CA MET A 209 -2.81 -15.48 6.44
C MET A 209 -1.57 -15.80 7.27
N PRO A 210 -1.58 -15.58 8.61
CA PRO A 210 -0.43 -15.91 9.45
C PRO A 210 0.04 -17.35 9.33
N GLU A 211 -0.89 -18.28 9.12
CA GLU A 211 -0.63 -19.70 8.92
C GLU A 211 0.18 -19.99 7.65
N ASP A 212 0.07 -19.15 6.62
CA ASP A 212 0.82 -19.29 5.37
C ASP A 212 2.31 -18.93 5.54
N LEU A 213 2.69 -18.33 6.68
CA LEU A 213 4.04 -17.85 6.97
C LEU A 213 4.84 -18.79 7.88
N GLU A 214 4.24 -19.88 8.37
CA GLU A 214 4.85 -20.85 9.28
C GLU A 214 5.49 -22.07 8.57
N GLY A 215 5.64 -22.01 7.25
CA GLY A 215 6.23 -23.06 6.42
C GLY A 215 7.74 -22.91 6.17
#